data_13f430f38500630183b6db0e7ee4d74d
#
_entry.id   13f430f38500630183b6db0e7ee4d74d
#
_cell.length_a   1.000
_cell.length_b   1.000
_cell.length_c   1.000
_cell.angle_alpha   90.00
_cell.angle_beta   90.00
_cell.angle_gamma   90.00
#
_symmetry.space_group_name_H-M   'P 1'
#
loop_
_entity.id
_entity.type
_entity.pdbx_description
1 polymer ?
#
loop_
_entity_poly.entity_id
_entity_poly.type
_entity_poly.pdbx_seq_one_letter_code
_entity_poly.pdbx_strand_id
1 'polypeptide(L)'
;MHIVTTLNFLLIDYLYGLKNLSPVFYGIGSLYIRQMGFDEGADFLIFSYDMMEMQLLFLPLGLKMAKYGNRQNALKLSAENEVIRAELINLRATLAPHLIYNMINAAYAQVEPVSKQSAFYLRKLSDLLRHNVYDTRNESIPLQDELYSIQSYLELEEARRGICPEISFEKIGVIHPEQKILSLILFTLTENAFKHSVGSPPEDNWIKIVLRAEEKGVRFQISNSKPVRTTAIRQEKYSGIGLVNIERILEHNFAGRYKLQRKNFERSFEIELYMPFVPNLRDELGILT
;
A
#
# COMPACT_ATOMS: atom_id res chain seq x y z
N MET A 1 -20.18 -30.56 -40.02
CA MET A 1 -19.52 -31.19 -38.90
C MET A 1 -19.30 -32.67 -39.17
N HIS A 2 -20.35 -33.49 -39.40
CA HIS A 2 -20.22 -34.92 -39.71
C HIS A 2 -19.24 -35.32 -40.84
N ILE A 3 -19.11 -34.51 -41.91
CA ILE A 3 -18.22 -34.81 -43.04
C ILE A 3 -16.71 -34.72 -42.59
N VAL A 4 -16.38 -33.73 -41.77
CA VAL A 4 -15.03 -33.53 -41.27
C VAL A 4 -14.67 -34.63 -40.30
N THR A 5 -15.60 -35.01 -39.40
CA THR A 5 -15.45 -36.09 -38.43
C THR A 5 -15.25 -37.43 -39.10
N THR A 6 -16.05 -37.72 -40.15
CA THR A 6 -15.92 -38.93 -40.97
C THR A 6 -14.61 -39.01 -41.71
N LEU A 7 -14.15 -37.90 -42.29
CA LEU A 7 -12.87 -37.82 -42.97
C LEU A 7 -11.67 -38.01 -42.00
N ASN A 8 -11.73 -37.42 -40.86
CA ASN A 8 -10.72 -37.60 -39.81
C ASN A 8 -10.69 -39.04 -39.27
N PHE A 9 -11.88 -39.64 -39.07
CA PHE A 9 -12.03 -41.03 -38.68
C PHE A 9 -11.36 -41.96 -39.69
N LEU A 10 -11.66 -41.79 -41.00
CA LEU A 10 -11.06 -42.57 -42.10
C LEU A 10 -9.54 -42.37 -42.16
N LEU A 11 -9.07 -41.17 -41.88
CA LEU A 11 -7.63 -40.88 -41.87
C LEU A 11 -6.94 -41.56 -40.67
N ILE A 12 -7.56 -41.58 -39.51
CA ILE A 12 -7.01 -42.23 -38.32
C ILE A 12 -7.04 -43.74 -38.44
N ASP A 13 -8.13 -44.27 -39.02
CA ASP A 13 -8.19 -45.73 -39.35
C ASP A 13 -7.12 -46.12 -40.37
N TYR A 14 -6.88 -45.29 -41.37
CA TYR A 14 -5.81 -45.52 -42.35
C TYR A 14 -4.40 -45.42 -41.77
N LEU A 15 -4.16 -44.48 -40.82
CA LEU A 15 -2.83 -44.24 -40.25
C LEU A 15 -2.51 -45.18 -39.10
N TYR A 16 -3.46 -45.53 -38.27
CA TYR A 16 -3.23 -46.23 -37.00
C TYR A 16 -3.98 -47.56 -36.86
N GLY A 17 -4.96 -47.82 -37.69
CA GLY A 17 -5.82 -49.01 -37.65
C GLY A 17 -6.71 -49.04 -36.39
N LEU A 18 -7.99 -49.36 -36.56
CA LEU A 18 -8.97 -49.45 -35.45
C LEU A 18 -8.59 -50.47 -34.37
N LYS A 19 -7.69 -51.41 -34.68
CA LYS A 19 -7.26 -52.49 -33.76
C LYS A 19 -6.44 -51.98 -32.57
N ASN A 20 -5.99 -50.72 -32.60
CA ASN A 20 -5.16 -50.14 -31.54
C ASN A 20 -5.93 -49.31 -30.51
N LEU A 21 -7.26 -49.18 -30.66
CA LEU A 21 -8.11 -48.53 -29.67
C LEU A 21 -8.20 -49.35 -28.38
N SER A 22 -8.04 -48.69 -27.23
CA SER A 22 -8.07 -49.36 -25.91
C SER A 22 -9.32 -50.24 -25.76
N PRO A 23 -9.21 -51.52 -25.35
CA PRO A 23 -10.35 -52.39 -25.13
C PRO A 23 -11.40 -51.86 -24.16
N VAL A 24 -10.99 -50.97 -23.23
CA VAL A 24 -11.88 -50.31 -22.28
C VAL A 24 -12.80 -49.31 -22.98
N PHE A 25 -12.27 -48.59 -23.95
CA PHE A 25 -13.04 -47.62 -24.74
C PHE A 25 -14.06 -48.31 -25.62
N TYR A 26 -13.67 -49.43 -26.18
CA TYR A 26 -14.54 -50.27 -27.01
C TYR A 26 -15.68 -50.90 -26.17
N GLY A 27 -15.37 -51.36 -24.94
CA GLY A 27 -16.35 -52.01 -24.05
C GLY A 27 -17.43 -51.08 -23.51
N ILE A 28 -17.09 -49.87 -23.09
CA ILE A 28 -18.04 -48.91 -22.56
C ILE A 28 -18.94 -48.38 -23.69
N GLY A 29 -18.37 -48.14 -24.83
CA GLY A 29 -19.10 -47.63 -25.97
C GLY A 29 -20.05 -48.61 -26.61
N SER A 30 -19.69 -49.89 -26.75
CA SER A 30 -20.57 -50.91 -27.28
C SER A 30 -21.84 -51.12 -26.42
N LEU A 31 -21.70 -50.94 -25.09
CA LEU A 31 -22.86 -50.96 -24.18
C LEU A 31 -23.82 -49.79 -24.42
N TYR A 32 -23.27 -48.59 -24.67
CA TYR A 32 -24.08 -47.39 -24.88
C TYR A 32 -24.84 -47.38 -26.22
N ILE A 33 -24.19 -47.89 -27.27
CA ILE A 33 -24.75 -48.02 -28.61
C ILE A 33 -25.85 -49.06 -28.72
N ARG A 34 -25.63 -50.21 -28.05
CA ARG A 34 -26.64 -51.25 -27.98
C ARG A 34 -27.93 -50.80 -27.28
N GLN A 35 -27.80 -49.85 -26.33
CA GLN A 35 -28.94 -49.20 -25.66
C GLN A 35 -29.63 -48.18 -26.56
N MET A 36 -28.94 -47.54 -27.50
CA MET A 36 -29.50 -46.52 -28.39
C MET A 36 -29.97 -47.09 -29.74
N GLY A 37 -29.83 -48.39 -30.03
CA GLY A 37 -30.31 -49.04 -31.22
C GLY A 37 -29.52 -48.78 -32.50
N PHE A 38 -28.25 -48.37 -32.36
CA PHE A 38 -27.32 -48.19 -33.48
C PHE A 38 -26.62 -49.54 -33.80
N ASP A 39 -26.32 -49.76 -35.08
CA ASP A 39 -25.63 -50.97 -35.52
C ASP A 39 -24.15 -50.94 -35.10
N GLU A 40 -23.67 -52.12 -34.70
CA GLU A 40 -22.40 -52.22 -33.96
C GLU A 40 -21.17 -51.79 -34.80
N GLY A 41 -20.43 -50.83 -34.33
CA GLY A 41 -19.04 -50.58 -34.71
C GLY A 41 -18.73 -49.19 -35.27
N ALA A 42 -19.15 -48.85 -36.45
CA ALA A 42 -18.77 -47.58 -37.12
C ALA A 42 -19.46 -46.38 -36.49
N ASP A 43 -20.75 -46.48 -36.13
CA ASP A 43 -21.52 -45.37 -35.53
C ASP A 43 -21.04 -45.04 -34.13
N PHE A 44 -20.55 -46.01 -33.37
CA PHE A 44 -19.95 -45.77 -32.05
C PHE A 44 -18.62 -45.00 -32.15
N LEU A 45 -17.82 -45.37 -33.07
CA LEU A 45 -16.53 -44.71 -33.26
C LEU A 45 -16.70 -43.28 -33.72
N ILE A 46 -17.69 -43.03 -34.61
CA ILE A 46 -18.08 -41.70 -35.02
C ILE A 46 -18.57 -40.87 -33.82
N PHE A 47 -19.48 -41.44 -33.03
CA PHE A 47 -20.04 -40.77 -31.84
C PHE A 47 -18.95 -40.47 -30.79
N SER A 48 -18.08 -41.46 -30.48
CA SER A 48 -17.01 -41.25 -29.50
C SER A 48 -15.99 -40.22 -29.97
N TYR A 49 -15.74 -40.13 -31.26
CA TYR A 49 -14.87 -39.14 -31.88
C TYR A 49 -15.49 -37.75 -31.84
N ASP A 50 -16.79 -37.63 -32.16
CA ASP A 50 -17.54 -36.38 -32.02
C ASP A 50 -17.55 -35.86 -30.58
N MET A 51 -17.72 -36.75 -29.60
CA MET A 51 -17.65 -36.40 -28.18
C MET A 51 -16.25 -35.95 -27.76
N MET A 52 -15.21 -36.57 -28.27
CA MET A 52 -13.83 -36.18 -28.01
C MET A 52 -13.46 -34.82 -28.65
N GLU A 53 -13.92 -34.58 -29.88
CA GLU A 53 -13.77 -33.27 -30.54
C GLU A 53 -14.54 -32.18 -29.79
N MET A 54 -15.75 -32.48 -29.32
CA MET A 54 -16.48 -31.54 -28.47
C MET A 54 -15.74 -31.20 -27.20
N GLN A 55 -15.13 -32.18 -26.50
CA GLN A 55 -14.32 -31.92 -25.31
C GLN A 55 -13.09 -31.05 -25.63
N LEU A 56 -12.42 -31.31 -26.75
CA LEU A 56 -11.27 -30.50 -27.20
C LEU A 56 -11.65 -29.04 -27.52
N LEU A 57 -12.88 -28.78 -27.93
CA LEU A 57 -13.41 -27.45 -28.18
C LEU A 57 -13.93 -26.77 -26.91
N PHE A 58 -14.70 -27.50 -26.09
CA PHE A 58 -15.36 -26.91 -24.92
C PHE A 58 -14.37 -26.64 -23.76
N LEU A 59 -13.35 -27.50 -23.57
CA LEU A 59 -12.39 -27.32 -22.47
C LEU A 59 -11.57 -26.02 -22.62
N PRO A 60 -10.93 -25.75 -23.79
CA PRO A 60 -10.20 -24.48 -23.99
C PRO A 60 -11.13 -23.25 -23.98
N LEU A 61 -12.35 -23.40 -24.51
CA LEU A 61 -13.35 -22.31 -24.48
C LEU A 61 -13.78 -22.02 -23.03
N GLY A 62 -14.06 -23.05 -22.24
CA GLY A 62 -14.41 -22.92 -20.83
C GLY A 62 -13.29 -22.28 -20.01
N LEU A 63 -12.04 -22.70 -20.22
CA LEU A 63 -10.86 -22.10 -19.59
C LEU A 63 -10.67 -20.64 -20.01
N LYS A 64 -10.89 -20.33 -21.30
CA LYS A 64 -10.80 -18.95 -21.80
C LYS A 64 -11.91 -18.07 -21.24
N MET A 65 -13.13 -18.58 -21.12
CA MET A 65 -14.27 -17.86 -20.50
C MET A 65 -14.03 -17.64 -19.00
N ALA A 66 -13.54 -18.66 -18.27
CA ALA A 66 -13.19 -18.53 -16.86
C ALA A 66 -12.08 -17.50 -16.64
N LYS A 67 -11.03 -17.53 -17.46
CA LYS A 67 -9.94 -16.53 -17.43
C LYS A 67 -10.44 -15.13 -17.75
N TYR A 68 -11.33 -14.99 -18.73
CA TYR A 68 -11.95 -13.72 -19.07
C TYR A 68 -12.84 -13.20 -17.93
N GLY A 69 -13.68 -14.06 -17.35
CA GLY A 69 -14.52 -13.73 -16.20
C GLY A 69 -13.71 -13.28 -14.98
N ASN A 70 -12.65 -14.02 -14.64
CA ASN A 70 -11.75 -13.65 -13.55
C ASN A 70 -11.06 -12.29 -13.81
N ARG A 71 -10.64 -12.02 -15.04
CA ARG A 71 -10.06 -10.72 -15.41
C ARG A 71 -11.06 -9.58 -15.29
N GLN A 72 -12.29 -9.78 -15.73
CA GLN A 72 -13.36 -8.78 -15.60
C GLN A 72 -13.71 -8.50 -14.13
N ASN A 73 -13.79 -9.55 -13.30
CA ASN A 73 -14.02 -9.41 -11.87
C ASN A 73 -12.86 -8.66 -11.18
N ALA A 74 -11.60 -8.93 -11.54
CA ALA A 74 -10.45 -8.21 -11.02
C ALA A 74 -10.48 -6.73 -11.41
N LEU A 75 -10.82 -6.41 -12.67
CA LEU A 75 -10.96 -5.03 -13.13
C LEU A 75 -12.12 -4.31 -12.44
N LYS A 76 -13.25 -4.99 -12.25
CA LYS A 76 -14.39 -4.44 -11.52
C LYS A 76 -14.05 -4.13 -10.08
N LEU A 77 -13.39 -5.07 -9.39
CA LEU A 77 -12.94 -4.87 -8.01
C LEU A 77 -11.93 -3.73 -7.87
N SER A 78 -11.01 -3.59 -8.82
CA SER A 78 -10.07 -2.46 -8.83
C SER A 78 -10.78 -1.13 -9.03
N ALA A 79 -11.75 -1.05 -9.95
CA ALA A 79 -12.54 0.14 -10.18
C ALA A 79 -13.40 0.52 -8.96
N GLU A 80 -14.04 -0.45 -8.30
CA GLU A 80 -14.78 -0.23 -7.05
C GLU A 80 -13.86 0.30 -5.94
N ASN A 81 -12.65 -0.25 -5.80
CA ASN A 81 -11.66 0.24 -4.84
C ASN A 81 -11.19 1.67 -5.16
N GLU A 82 -11.05 2.05 -6.43
CA GLU A 82 -10.74 3.42 -6.82
C GLU A 82 -11.87 4.40 -6.48
N VAL A 83 -13.12 4.00 -6.71
CA VAL A 83 -14.30 4.81 -6.32
C VAL A 83 -14.33 5.00 -4.81
N ILE A 84 -14.18 3.94 -4.02
CA ILE A 84 -14.14 4.02 -2.55
C ILE A 84 -12.99 4.91 -2.08
N ARG A 85 -11.80 4.82 -2.71
CA ARG A 85 -10.68 5.71 -2.39
C ARG A 85 -11.00 7.18 -2.72
N ALA A 86 -11.61 7.44 -3.88
CA ALA A 86 -12.02 8.77 -4.28
C ALA A 86 -13.09 9.34 -3.33
N GLU A 87 -14.05 8.53 -2.90
CA GLU A 87 -15.06 8.91 -1.90
C GLU A 87 -14.44 9.20 -0.54
N LEU A 88 -13.46 8.39 -0.08
CA LEU A 88 -12.73 8.62 1.17
C LEU A 88 -11.90 9.92 1.11
N ILE A 89 -11.26 10.19 -0.03
CA ILE A 89 -10.54 11.45 -0.25
C ILE A 89 -11.52 12.63 -0.23
N ASN A 90 -12.68 12.49 -0.86
CA ASN A 90 -13.72 13.52 -0.89
C ASN A 90 -14.34 13.74 0.49
N LEU A 91 -14.62 12.68 1.26
CA LEU A 91 -15.06 12.76 2.65
C LEU A 91 -14.02 13.44 3.56
N ARG A 92 -12.74 13.14 3.38
CA ARG A 92 -11.65 13.84 4.08
C ARG A 92 -11.55 15.31 3.67
N ALA A 93 -11.82 15.63 2.40
CA ALA A 93 -11.85 17.01 1.90
C ALA A 93 -13.08 17.79 2.37
N THR A 94 -14.22 17.12 2.59
CA THR A 94 -15.48 17.74 3.07
C THR A 94 -15.52 17.92 4.59
N LEU A 95 -14.70 17.25 5.37
CA LEU A 95 -14.40 17.65 6.76
C LEU A 95 -13.61 18.98 6.70
N ALA A 96 -14.22 19.95 6.06
CA ALA A 96 -13.73 21.28 5.73
C ALA A 96 -12.49 21.67 6.56
N PRO A 97 -11.25 21.43 6.07
CA PRO A 97 -10.05 21.81 6.83
C PRO A 97 -10.10 23.27 7.20
N HIS A 98 -10.72 24.08 6.34
CA HIS A 98 -11.00 25.48 6.57
C HIS A 98 -11.95 25.74 7.76
N LEU A 99 -12.95 24.87 7.99
CA LEU A 99 -13.84 25.00 9.15
C LEU A 99 -13.08 24.72 10.45
N ILE A 100 -12.30 23.63 10.50
CA ILE A 100 -11.48 23.27 11.67
C ILE A 100 -10.47 24.41 11.95
N TYR A 101 -9.83 24.91 10.91
CA TYR A 101 -8.90 26.02 11.01
C TYR A 101 -9.58 27.30 11.54
N ASN A 102 -10.77 27.65 11.03
CA ASN A 102 -11.53 28.80 11.51
C ASN A 102 -11.99 28.62 12.96
N MET A 103 -12.38 27.42 13.36
CA MET A 103 -12.75 27.12 14.75
C MET A 103 -11.56 27.27 15.70
N ILE A 104 -10.37 26.79 15.30
CA ILE A 104 -9.15 26.94 16.11
C ILE A 104 -8.73 28.41 16.20
N ASN A 105 -8.81 29.16 15.11
CA ASN A 105 -8.52 30.59 15.15
C ASN A 105 -9.53 31.39 16.00
N ALA A 106 -10.81 31.02 15.97
CA ALA A 106 -11.81 31.62 16.83
C ALA A 106 -11.54 31.29 18.32
N ALA A 107 -11.16 30.04 18.62
CA ALA A 107 -10.76 29.64 19.97
C ALA A 107 -9.48 30.36 20.42
N TYR A 108 -8.49 30.52 19.52
CA TYR A 108 -7.27 31.28 19.77
C TYR A 108 -7.60 32.73 20.21
N ALA A 109 -8.43 33.42 19.44
CA ALA A 109 -8.80 34.82 19.74
C ALA A 109 -9.50 34.97 21.11
N GLN A 110 -10.25 33.95 21.57
CA GLN A 110 -10.90 33.99 22.88
C GLN A 110 -9.93 33.64 24.03
N VAL A 111 -8.96 32.79 23.78
CA VAL A 111 -8.03 32.26 24.79
C VAL A 111 -6.80 33.17 24.96
N GLU A 112 -6.37 33.89 23.92
CA GLU A 112 -5.20 34.76 23.93
C GLU A 112 -5.20 35.80 25.08
N PRO A 113 -6.32 36.48 25.38
CA PRO A 113 -6.37 37.45 26.48
C PRO A 113 -6.34 36.80 27.88
N VAL A 114 -6.71 35.50 27.98
CA VAL A 114 -6.85 34.77 29.24
C VAL A 114 -5.60 33.98 29.57
N SER A 115 -4.99 33.33 28.57
CA SER A 115 -3.83 32.48 28.77
C SER A 115 -2.93 32.45 27.54
N LYS A 116 -1.80 33.13 27.63
CA LYS A 116 -0.78 33.15 26.56
C LYS A 116 -0.27 31.72 26.25
N GLN A 117 -0.19 30.87 27.27
CA GLN A 117 0.26 29.49 27.11
C GLN A 117 -0.75 28.67 26.31
N SER A 118 -2.04 28.75 26.64
CA SER A 118 -3.10 28.04 25.89
C SER A 118 -3.23 28.58 24.47
N ALA A 119 -3.07 29.87 24.27
CA ALA A 119 -3.03 30.50 22.95
C ALA A 119 -1.85 29.98 22.11
N PHE A 120 -0.67 29.83 22.71
CA PHE A 120 0.49 29.23 22.03
C PHE A 120 0.17 27.82 21.51
N TYR A 121 -0.47 26.96 22.30
CA TYR A 121 -0.86 25.61 21.87
C TYR A 121 -1.84 25.63 20.70
N LEU A 122 -2.87 26.50 20.77
CA LEU A 122 -3.85 26.62 19.69
C LEU A 122 -3.22 27.10 18.40
N ARG A 123 -2.28 28.05 18.47
CA ARG A 123 -1.53 28.52 17.32
C ARG A 123 -0.69 27.42 16.70
N LYS A 124 0.10 26.69 17.50
CA LYS A 124 0.92 25.57 17.03
C LYS A 124 0.08 24.44 16.43
N LEU A 125 -1.07 24.12 17.03
CA LEU A 125 -2.02 23.18 16.49
C LEU A 125 -2.58 23.64 15.14
N SER A 126 -2.91 24.93 15.01
CA SER A 126 -3.37 25.53 13.76
C SER A 126 -2.33 25.40 12.65
N ASP A 127 -1.05 25.68 12.96
CA ASP A 127 0.06 25.57 12.02
C ASP A 127 0.27 24.13 11.58
N LEU A 128 0.27 23.16 12.50
CA LEU A 128 0.36 21.73 12.19
C LEU A 128 -0.78 21.23 11.31
N LEU A 129 -2.01 21.63 11.62
CA LEU A 129 -3.16 21.24 10.81
C LEU A 129 -3.09 21.87 9.41
N ARG A 130 -2.61 23.09 9.30
CA ARG A 130 -2.41 23.74 8.00
C ARG A 130 -1.45 22.91 7.14
N HIS A 131 -0.27 22.59 7.65
CA HIS A 131 0.72 21.82 6.92
C HIS A 131 0.22 20.39 6.62
N ASN A 132 -0.30 19.68 7.62
CA ASN A 132 -0.72 18.28 7.43
C ASN A 132 -1.96 18.10 6.53
N VAL A 133 -2.84 19.09 6.46
CA VAL A 133 -4.08 19.00 5.67
C VAL A 133 -3.91 19.55 4.26
N TYR A 134 -3.14 20.64 4.09
CA TYR A 134 -2.91 21.22 2.76
C TYR A 134 -1.79 20.49 2.01
N ASP A 135 -0.75 20.05 2.69
CA ASP A 135 0.39 19.38 2.07
C ASP A 135 0.09 17.93 1.68
N THR A 136 -0.89 17.28 2.33
CA THR A 136 -1.38 15.94 1.91
C THR A 136 -2.05 15.92 0.53
N ARG A 137 -2.35 17.07 -0.06
CA ARG A 137 -2.82 17.15 -1.46
C ARG A 137 -1.68 16.97 -2.46
N ASN A 138 -0.45 17.24 -2.02
CA ASN A 138 0.74 17.08 -2.83
C ASN A 138 1.44 15.75 -2.46
N GLU A 139 1.74 14.93 -3.45
CA GLU A 139 2.48 13.68 -3.23
C GLU A 139 3.90 13.95 -2.69
N SER A 140 4.47 15.11 -3.00
CA SER A 140 5.79 15.54 -2.54
C SER A 140 5.81 16.99 -2.09
N ILE A 141 6.62 17.29 -1.07
CA ILE A 141 6.81 18.62 -0.50
C ILE A 141 8.31 18.91 -0.34
N PRO A 142 8.71 20.20 -0.25
CA PRO A 142 10.06 20.55 0.12
C PRO A 142 10.47 19.92 1.45
N LEU A 143 11.69 19.39 1.53
CA LEU A 143 12.22 18.80 2.76
C LEU A 143 12.17 19.80 3.93
N GLN A 144 12.37 21.06 3.65
CA GLN A 144 12.31 22.14 4.64
C GLN A 144 10.93 22.26 5.29
N ASP A 145 9.84 22.08 4.53
CA ASP A 145 8.46 22.17 5.03
C ASP A 145 8.12 20.98 5.93
N GLU A 146 8.56 19.76 5.55
CA GLU A 146 8.43 18.56 6.40
C GLU A 146 9.17 18.74 7.73
N LEU A 147 10.39 19.31 7.70
CA LEU A 147 11.16 19.59 8.91
C LEU A 147 10.52 20.67 9.79
N TYR A 148 9.89 21.68 9.19
CA TYR A 148 9.14 22.66 9.93
C TYR A 148 7.95 22.03 10.67
N SER A 149 7.24 21.13 10.00
CA SER A 149 6.12 20.37 10.60
C SER A 149 6.60 19.50 11.77
N ILE A 150 7.71 18.79 11.60
CA ILE A 150 8.32 17.99 12.67
C ILE A 150 8.68 18.90 13.86
N GLN A 151 9.39 20.01 13.62
CA GLN A 151 9.81 20.91 14.68
C GLN A 151 8.61 21.51 15.44
N SER A 152 7.57 21.93 14.72
CA SER A 152 6.34 22.44 15.32
C SER A 152 5.63 21.39 16.17
N TYR A 153 5.67 20.13 15.74
CA TYR A 153 5.13 18.99 16.50
C TYR A 153 5.93 18.73 17.79
N LEU A 154 7.26 18.74 17.71
CA LEU A 154 8.12 18.57 18.87
C LEU A 154 7.87 19.66 19.92
N GLU A 155 7.82 20.94 19.51
CA GLU A 155 7.52 22.08 20.39
C GLU A 155 6.12 21.94 21.04
N LEU A 156 5.12 21.45 20.31
CA LEU A 156 3.79 21.22 20.84
C LEU A 156 3.78 20.11 21.88
N GLU A 157 4.47 18.98 21.62
CA GLU A 157 4.56 17.86 22.57
C GLU A 157 5.35 18.22 23.84
N GLU A 158 6.45 18.98 23.69
CA GLU A 158 7.18 19.54 24.83
C GLU A 158 6.28 20.39 25.71
N ALA A 159 5.56 21.30 25.09
CA ALA A 159 4.71 22.23 25.82
C ALA A 159 3.50 21.55 26.46
N ARG A 160 2.98 20.47 25.90
CA ARG A 160 1.77 19.76 26.36
C ARG A 160 2.01 18.93 27.63
N ARG A 161 3.19 18.34 27.77
CA ARG A 161 3.39 17.27 28.76
C ARG A 161 4.00 17.71 30.08
N GLY A 162 4.61 18.91 30.15
CA GLY A 162 5.28 19.40 31.35
C GLY A 162 6.48 18.53 31.82
N ILE A 163 6.49 17.24 31.48
CA ILE A 163 7.56 16.27 31.65
C ILE A 163 7.71 15.60 30.29
N CYS A 164 8.62 16.13 29.49
CA CYS A 164 8.88 15.69 28.13
C CYS A 164 9.98 14.63 28.13
N PRO A 165 9.94 13.67 27.20
CA PRO A 165 11.13 12.87 26.89
C PRO A 165 12.28 13.84 26.54
N GLU A 166 13.50 13.49 26.88
CA GLU A 166 14.66 14.23 26.40
C GLU A 166 14.70 14.14 24.86
N ILE A 167 14.43 15.28 24.20
CA ILE A 167 14.37 15.32 22.74
C ILE A 167 15.68 15.87 22.20
N SER A 168 16.34 15.09 21.38
CA SER A 168 17.52 15.51 20.61
C SER A 168 17.18 15.49 19.12
N PHE A 169 17.29 16.64 18.45
CA PHE A 169 17.07 16.76 17.01
C PHE A 169 18.31 17.38 16.34
N GLU A 170 19.03 16.57 15.60
CA GLU A 170 20.26 16.93 14.89
C GLU A 170 20.02 16.98 13.38
N LYS A 171 20.44 18.06 12.74
CA LYS A 171 20.38 18.25 11.28
C LYS A 171 21.81 18.33 10.74
N ILE A 172 22.13 17.49 9.76
CA ILE A 172 23.45 17.40 9.15
C ILE A 172 23.34 17.61 7.65
N GLY A 173 24.19 18.46 7.09
CA GLY A 173 24.19 18.79 5.66
C GLY A 173 23.39 20.06 5.33
N VAL A 174 23.51 20.49 4.08
CA VAL A 174 22.80 21.66 3.56
C VAL A 174 21.52 21.22 2.90
N ILE A 175 20.42 21.86 3.25
CA ILE A 175 19.11 21.61 2.67
C ILE A 175 18.81 22.70 1.67
N HIS A 176 18.58 22.31 0.42
CA HIS A 176 18.23 23.23 -0.67
C HIS A 176 16.72 23.29 -0.88
N PRO A 177 16.16 24.47 -1.23
CA PRO A 177 14.71 24.65 -1.38
C PRO A 177 14.05 23.71 -2.42
N GLU A 178 14.79 23.29 -3.43
CA GLU A 178 14.35 22.39 -4.48
C GLU A 178 14.31 20.92 -4.08
N GLN A 179 14.93 20.54 -2.96
CA GLN A 179 14.95 19.17 -2.47
C GLN A 179 13.56 18.78 -1.95
N LYS A 180 12.86 17.94 -2.71
CA LYS A 180 11.54 17.43 -2.36
C LYS A 180 11.59 15.99 -1.91
N ILE A 181 10.72 15.67 -0.97
CA ILE A 181 10.50 14.32 -0.44
C ILE A 181 9.01 13.97 -0.48
N LEU A 182 8.66 12.70 -0.32
CA LEU A 182 7.27 12.30 -0.15
C LEU A 182 6.70 12.90 1.12
N SER A 183 5.48 13.45 1.01
CA SER A 183 4.79 14.14 2.11
C SER A 183 4.54 13.23 3.30
N LEU A 184 4.70 13.77 4.50
CA LEU A 184 4.35 13.16 5.80
C LEU A 184 5.06 11.85 6.15
N ILE A 185 6.08 11.44 5.42
CA ILE A 185 6.83 10.21 5.74
C ILE A 185 7.62 10.39 7.02
N LEU A 186 8.44 11.43 7.10
CA LEU A 186 9.28 11.71 8.28
C LEU A 186 8.43 12.14 9.48
N PHE A 187 7.38 12.92 9.23
CA PHE A 187 6.42 13.33 10.25
C PHE A 187 5.73 12.11 10.89
N THR A 188 5.24 11.16 10.08
CA THR A 188 4.59 9.93 10.58
C THR A 188 5.56 9.08 11.40
N LEU A 189 6.83 8.98 11.00
CA LEU A 189 7.85 8.27 11.77
C LEU A 189 8.09 8.95 13.12
N THR A 190 8.09 10.28 13.14
CA THR A 190 8.25 11.08 14.37
C THR A 190 7.05 10.88 15.31
N GLU A 191 5.82 11.01 14.80
CA GLU A 191 4.60 10.74 15.58
C GLU A 191 4.61 9.32 16.19
N ASN A 192 4.99 8.32 15.41
CA ASN A 192 5.07 6.94 15.88
C ASN A 192 6.08 6.78 17.03
N ALA A 193 7.24 7.43 16.95
CA ALA A 193 8.23 7.38 18.03
C ALA A 193 7.68 7.97 19.34
N PHE A 194 6.98 9.12 19.26
CA PHE A 194 6.32 9.71 20.42
C PHE A 194 5.24 8.81 21.02
N LYS A 195 4.40 8.24 20.18
CA LYS A 195 3.31 7.36 20.59
C LYS A 195 3.85 6.14 21.34
N HIS A 196 5.01 5.65 20.97
CA HIS A 196 5.61 4.44 21.53
C HIS A 196 6.59 4.71 22.70
N SER A 197 7.08 5.94 22.86
CA SER A 197 7.91 6.34 23.99
C SER A 197 7.08 6.60 25.27
N VAL A 198 5.77 6.82 25.13
CA VAL A 198 4.87 7.17 26.24
C VAL A 198 4.43 5.92 26.99
N GLY A 199 4.63 5.91 28.30
CA GLY A 199 4.20 4.80 29.19
C GLY A 199 5.30 4.29 30.12
N SER A 200 6.52 4.82 30.01
CA SER A 200 7.58 4.65 31.01
C SER A 200 7.51 5.74 32.08
N PRO A 201 8.15 5.55 33.26
CA PRO A 201 8.38 6.67 34.14
C PRO A 201 9.01 7.84 33.37
N PRO A 202 8.55 9.07 33.62
CA PRO A 202 8.96 10.24 32.82
C PRO A 202 10.45 10.46 32.72
N GLU A 203 11.18 10.00 33.71
CA GLU A 203 12.62 10.24 33.91
C GLU A 203 13.51 9.45 32.92
N ASP A 204 12.97 8.38 32.32
CA ASP A 204 13.73 7.50 31.39
C ASP A 204 13.31 7.66 29.91
N ASN A 205 12.42 8.59 29.61
CA ASN A 205 11.90 8.76 28.26
C ASN A 205 12.82 9.67 27.44
N TRP A 206 13.25 9.17 26.29
CA TRP A 206 14.05 9.95 25.34
C TRP A 206 13.64 9.65 23.90
N ILE A 207 13.83 10.65 23.04
CA ILE A 207 13.68 10.55 21.58
C ILE A 207 14.87 11.22 20.94
N LYS A 208 15.56 10.50 20.06
CA LYS A 208 16.69 11.04 19.31
C LYS A 208 16.36 10.97 17.81
N ILE A 209 16.47 12.11 17.15
CA ILE A 209 16.24 12.28 15.72
C ILE A 209 17.51 12.79 15.08
N VAL A 210 17.97 12.14 14.03
CA VAL A 210 19.12 12.59 13.21
C VAL A 210 18.67 12.60 11.76
N LEU A 211 18.78 13.75 11.13
CA LEU A 211 18.53 13.92 9.71
C LEU A 211 19.81 14.31 9.01
N ARG A 212 20.15 13.60 7.94
CA ARG A 212 21.28 13.90 7.06
C ARG A 212 20.78 14.15 5.65
N ALA A 213 20.97 15.37 5.15
CA ALA A 213 20.78 15.67 3.74
C ALA A 213 22.02 15.17 2.98
N GLU A 214 21.83 14.20 2.10
CA GLU A 214 22.85 13.64 1.19
C GLU A 214 22.66 14.26 -0.21
N GLU A 215 23.60 14.05 -1.12
CA GLU A 215 23.55 14.62 -2.47
C GLU A 215 22.28 14.20 -3.25
N LYS A 216 21.85 12.95 -3.11
CA LYS A 216 20.77 12.35 -3.90
C LYS A 216 19.53 11.99 -3.10
N GLY A 217 19.50 12.26 -1.81
CA GLY A 217 18.41 11.86 -0.94
C GLY A 217 18.59 12.30 0.50
N VAL A 218 17.73 11.81 1.35
CA VAL A 218 17.74 12.10 2.78
C VAL A 218 17.86 10.80 3.57
N ARG A 219 18.70 10.81 4.59
CA ARG A 219 18.77 9.77 5.61
C ARG A 219 18.17 10.31 6.90
N PHE A 220 17.18 9.60 7.40
CA PHE A 220 16.47 9.94 8.62
C PHE A 220 16.56 8.76 9.59
N GLN A 221 17.09 9.04 10.78
CA GLN A 221 17.20 8.07 11.86
C GLN A 221 16.41 8.59 13.05
N ILE A 222 15.50 7.76 13.56
CA ILE A 222 14.76 8.09 14.77
C ILE A 222 14.83 6.91 15.72
N SER A 223 15.14 7.20 16.97
CA SER A 223 15.17 6.21 18.04
C SER A 223 14.45 6.75 19.26
N ASN A 224 13.77 5.87 19.98
CA ASN A 224 13.01 6.20 21.18
C ASN A 224 13.15 5.12 22.25
N SER A 225 13.03 5.55 23.50
CA SER A 225 12.87 4.63 24.64
C SER A 225 11.56 3.85 24.56
N LYS A 226 11.56 2.67 25.14
CA LYS A 226 10.34 1.84 25.30
C LYS A 226 9.96 1.72 26.77
N PRO A 227 8.66 1.70 27.10
CA PRO A 227 8.23 1.38 28.44
C PRO A 227 8.68 -0.02 28.84
N VAL A 228 9.18 -0.17 30.06
CA VAL A 228 9.42 -1.47 30.67
C VAL A 228 8.04 -2.14 30.78
N ARG A 229 7.86 -3.29 30.13
CA ARG A 229 6.57 -4.02 30.05
C ARG A 229 6.00 -4.26 31.43
N THR A 230 5.01 -3.48 31.79
CA THR A 230 4.06 -3.79 32.85
C THR A 230 2.67 -3.86 32.22
N THR A 231 2.21 -5.09 31.97
CA THR A 231 0.79 -5.48 31.77
C THR A 231 -0.13 -4.53 30.97
N ALA A 232 0.16 -4.23 29.73
CA ALA A 232 -0.80 -3.53 28.86
C ALA A 232 -1.01 -4.27 27.53
N ILE A 233 -1.86 -5.30 27.58
CA ILE A 233 -2.28 -6.16 26.45
C ILE A 233 -3.11 -5.42 25.36
N ARG A 234 -3.31 -4.11 25.47
CA ARG A 234 -4.30 -3.40 24.62
C ARG A 234 -3.78 -2.56 23.47
N GLN A 235 -2.49 -2.41 23.27
CA GLN A 235 -1.97 -1.49 22.22
C GLN A 235 -1.36 -2.15 20.97
N GLU A 236 -1.22 -3.48 20.93
CA GLU A 236 -0.58 -4.15 19.78
C GLU A 236 -1.39 -4.13 18.47
N LYS A 237 -2.70 -3.90 18.54
CA LYS A 237 -3.59 -4.04 17.37
C LYS A 237 -3.52 -2.88 16.34
N TYR A 238 -2.91 -1.74 16.69
CA TYR A 238 -2.81 -0.55 15.82
C TYR A 238 -1.38 -0.11 15.50
N SER A 239 -0.36 -0.72 16.10
CA SER A 239 1.02 -0.23 16.02
C SER A 239 1.77 -0.58 14.72
N GLY A 240 1.19 -1.39 13.84
CA GLY A 240 1.83 -1.80 12.59
C GLY A 240 1.35 -1.07 11.33
N ILE A 241 0.18 -0.43 11.37
CA ILE A 241 -0.49 0.10 10.16
C ILE A 241 0.29 1.27 9.54
N GLY A 242 0.82 2.17 10.36
CA GLY A 242 1.56 3.34 9.87
C GLY A 242 2.84 2.96 9.11
N LEU A 243 3.64 2.06 9.67
CA LEU A 243 4.89 1.62 9.06
C LEU A 243 4.66 0.77 7.79
N VAL A 244 3.63 -0.07 7.77
CA VAL A 244 3.24 -0.84 6.57
C VAL A 244 2.79 0.10 5.45
N ASN A 245 2.06 1.17 5.78
CA ASN A 245 1.66 2.17 4.79
C ASN A 245 2.86 2.94 4.26
N ILE A 246 3.80 3.34 5.11
CA ILE A 246 5.05 3.99 4.68
C ILE A 246 5.82 3.09 3.72
N GLU A 247 5.99 1.80 4.03
CA GLU A 247 6.65 0.84 3.14
C GLU A 247 5.97 0.76 1.76
N ARG A 248 4.64 0.70 1.73
CA ARG A 248 3.88 0.67 0.47
C ARG A 248 4.07 1.93 -0.36
N ILE A 249 4.06 3.10 0.29
CA ILE A 249 4.26 4.38 -0.38
C ILE A 249 5.69 4.47 -0.94
N LEU A 250 6.69 4.07 -0.15
CA LEU A 250 8.10 4.07 -0.57
C LEU A 250 8.34 3.09 -1.73
N GLU A 251 7.78 1.87 -1.66
CA GLU A 251 7.91 0.88 -2.72
C GLU A 251 7.25 1.35 -4.02
N HIS A 252 6.05 1.96 -3.91
CA HIS A 252 5.33 2.48 -5.07
C HIS A 252 6.12 3.59 -5.79
N ASN A 253 6.75 4.50 -5.03
CA ASN A 253 7.40 5.68 -5.61
C ASN A 253 8.89 5.45 -5.94
N PHE A 254 9.57 4.58 -5.21
CA PHE A 254 11.02 4.44 -5.33
C PHE A 254 11.50 3.05 -5.77
N ALA A 255 10.62 2.03 -5.81
CA ALA A 255 10.90 0.71 -6.38
C ALA A 255 12.30 0.16 -6.01
N GLY A 256 12.57 -0.07 -4.73
CA GLY A 256 13.85 -0.60 -4.22
C GLY A 256 15.00 0.40 -4.14
N ARG A 257 14.82 1.67 -4.49
CA ARG A 257 15.82 2.73 -4.33
C ARG A 257 15.83 3.36 -2.94
N TYR A 258 14.96 2.94 -2.04
CA TYR A 258 14.91 3.34 -0.64
C TYR A 258 15.49 2.24 0.26
N LYS A 259 15.80 2.58 1.51
CA LYS A 259 16.20 1.62 2.53
C LYS A 259 15.48 1.94 3.83
N LEU A 260 14.64 1.05 4.31
CA LEU A 260 13.96 1.15 5.60
C LEU A 260 14.41 0.00 6.49
N GLN A 261 15.05 0.33 7.60
CA GLN A 261 15.51 -0.62 8.60
C GLN A 261 14.86 -0.36 9.93
N ARG A 262 14.52 -1.43 10.63
CA ARG A 262 13.91 -1.41 11.97
C ARG A 262 14.78 -2.23 12.90
N LYS A 263 15.17 -1.65 14.02
CA LYS A 263 15.91 -2.33 15.08
C LYS A 263 15.09 -2.28 16.35
N ASN A 264 14.76 -3.44 16.86
CA ASN A 264 13.92 -3.59 18.04
C ASN A 264 14.77 -4.11 19.19
N PHE A 265 15.24 -3.21 20.06
CA PHE A 265 15.97 -3.56 21.28
C PHE A 265 15.05 -3.75 22.46
N GLU A 266 15.56 -4.26 23.57
CA GLU A 266 14.77 -4.48 24.78
C GLU A 266 14.16 -3.18 25.35
N ARG A 267 14.96 -2.09 25.39
CA ARG A 267 14.58 -0.81 25.97
C ARG A 267 14.46 0.34 24.99
N SER A 268 14.66 0.08 23.71
CA SER A 268 14.58 1.10 22.67
C SER A 268 14.08 0.53 21.36
N PHE A 269 13.62 1.42 20.50
CA PHE A 269 13.24 1.13 19.11
C PHE A 269 13.92 2.15 18.20
N GLU A 270 14.45 1.69 17.08
CA GLU A 270 15.14 2.53 16.10
C GLU A 270 14.61 2.26 14.71
N ILE A 271 14.37 3.32 13.97
CA ILE A 271 14.09 3.28 12.52
C ILE A 271 15.16 4.10 11.82
N GLU A 272 15.71 3.53 10.77
CA GLU A 272 16.57 4.21 9.82
C GLU A 272 15.94 4.15 8.44
N LEU A 273 15.67 5.32 7.85
CA LEU A 273 15.14 5.48 6.51
C LEU A 273 16.13 6.24 5.65
N TYR A 274 16.48 5.68 4.51
CA TYR A 274 17.03 6.42 3.39
C TYR A 274 15.99 6.47 2.28
N MET A 275 15.70 7.66 1.74
CA MET A 275 14.90 7.83 0.54
C MET A 275 15.53 8.86 -0.39
N PRO A 276 15.49 8.64 -1.72
CA PRO A 276 15.95 9.62 -2.69
C PRO A 276 15.03 10.85 -2.70
N PHE A 277 15.55 11.99 -3.14
CA PHE A 277 14.72 13.12 -3.44
C PHE A 277 13.80 12.82 -4.63
N VAL A 278 12.59 13.38 -4.59
CA VAL A 278 11.66 13.28 -5.72
C VAL A 278 12.18 14.16 -6.85
N PRO A 279 12.35 13.62 -8.06
CA PRO A 279 12.83 14.41 -9.20
C PRO A 279 11.92 15.62 -9.46
N ASN A 280 12.51 16.76 -9.76
CA ASN A 280 11.73 17.87 -10.29
C ASN A 280 11.31 17.55 -11.72
N LEU A 281 10.05 17.78 -12.06
CA LEU A 281 9.51 17.63 -13.43
C LEU A 281 10.34 18.37 -14.52
N ARG A 282 11.13 19.37 -14.11
CA ARG A 282 12.05 20.10 -15.03
C ARG A 282 13.27 19.29 -15.42
N ASP A 283 13.76 18.42 -14.53
CA ASP A 283 14.95 17.58 -14.79
C ASP A 283 14.62 16.40 -15.70
N GLU A 284 13.39 15.89 -15.67
CA GLU A 284 12.93 14.82 -16.58
C GLU A 284 12.68 15.32 -18.01
N LEU A 285 12.36 16.59 -18.22
CA LEU A 285 12.09 17.16 -19.54
C LEU A 285 13.34 17.67 -20.25
N GLY A 286 14.53 17.59 -19.66
CA GLY A 286 15.78 17.97 -20.30
C GLY A 286 15.84 19.44 -20.75
N ILE A 287 15.04 20.32 -20.14
CA ILE A 287 15.04 21.75 -20.46
C ILE A 287 16.24 22.38 -19.75
N LEU A 288 17.37 22.33 -20.43
CA LEU A 288 18.56 23.12 -20.12
C LEU A 288 18.19 24.63 -20.29
N THR A 289 18.36 25.40 -19.24
CA THR A 289 18.40 26.88 -19.31
C THR A 289 19.66 27.38 -19.93
#